data_b7383bee974f919f0527350c2e389118
#
_entry.id   b7383bee974f919f0527350c2e389118
#
_cell.length_a   1.000
_cell.length_b   1.000
_cell.length_c   1.000
_cell.angle_alpha   90.00
_cell.angle_beta   90.00
_cell.angle_gamma   90.00
#
_symmetry.space_group_name_H-M   'P 1'
#
loop_
_entity.id
_entity.type
_entity.pdbx_description
1 polymer ?
#
loop_
_entity_poly.entity_id
_entity_poly.type
_entity_poly.pdbx_seq_one_letter_code
_entity_poly.pdbx_strand_id
1 'polypeptide(L)'
;MEHELKIPKHEDSRGNLSFVEHGPGGMCPFEIERVYWIYDVPAGRVRHGRALRRTHELIVAMSGSMTVRLGYADGRTEDIFLDRSDRGVPVAAGTWREITGFSTNAVAMVLASGPYDPDEYIYDRAELPQRADAPDAAPDAGAAHSAAAGAAAEGHGVAAAGDCRFIDLPRELHANGSLTAVGNGSGTIPFDVRRVFYLYDVPAGADRGGHSHYEAREVIVALTGSFDVVVDDGRDVRRFTLNRPFRGLYIPRGLWRTLDNFSGGAVALVLTSERFSEADYVRSYERFTQLTRRK
;
A
#
# COMPACT_ATOMS: atom_id res chain seq x y z
N MET A 1 -23.31 4.18 13.25
CA MET A 1 -22.22 3.17 13.19
C MET A 1 -20.99 3.87 12.64
N GLU A 2 -19.85 3.72 13.26
CA GLU A 2 -18.61 4.31 12.73
C GLU A 2 -18.28 3.61 11.41
N HIS A 3 -18.50 4.29 10.30
CA HIS A 3 -18.19 3.80 8.96
C HIS A 3 -16.72 4.02 8.58
N GLU A 4 -15.91 4.52 9.49
CA GLU A 4 -14.48 4.72 9.34
C GLU A 4 -13.69 3.73 10.20
N LEU A 5 -12.72 3.06 9.58
CA LEU A 5 -11.75 2.23 10.26
C LEU A 5 -10.58 3.12 10.71
N LYS A 6 -10.25 3.07 12.00
CA LYS A 6 -9.06 3.75 12.53
C LYS A 6 -7.82 2.91 12.25
N ILE A 7 -6.88 3.46 11.48
CA ILE A 7 -5.61 2.81 11.16
C ILE A 7 -4.57 3.13 12.24
N PRO A 8 -3.82 2.14 12.76
CA PRO A 8 -2.77 2.38 13.74
C PRO A 8 -1.77 3.42 13.24
N LYS A 9 -1.44 4.38 14.10
CA LYS A 9 -0.48 5.44 13.83
C LYS A 9 0.59 5.46 14.91
N HIS A 10 1.85 5.45 14.50
CA HIS A 10 2.99 5.75 15.32
C HIS A 10 3.49 7.15 14.97
N GLU A 11 3.50 8.03 15.97
CA GLU A 11 3.88 9.43 15.83
C GLU A 11 5.11 9.71 16.68
N ASP A 12 6.14 10.30 16.09
CA ASP A 12 7.31 10.81 16.79
C ASP A 12 7.82 12.11 16.13
N SER A 13 8.89 12.71 16.67
CA SER A 13 9.47 13.95 16.14
C SER A 13 9.97 13.84 14.70
N ARG A 14 10.04 12.66 14.13
CA ARG A 14 10.46 12.40 12.74
C ARG A 14 9.27 12.20 11.79
N GLY A 15 8.04 12.41 12.25
CA GLY A 15 6.81 12.27 11.47
C GLY A 15 6.01 11.01 11.82
N ASN A 16 5.05 10.69 10.98
CA ASN A 16 4.08 9.63 11.21
C ASN A 16 4.40 8.37 10.42
N LEU A 17 4.03 7.22 10.98
CA LEU A 17 3.98 5.92 10.33
C LEU A 17 2.62 5.29 10.62
N SER A 18 1.92 4.87 9.58
CA SER A 18 0.73 4.02 9.70
C SER A 18 0.94 2.73 8.91
N PHE A 19 0.28 1.67 9.35
CA PHE A 19 0.40 0.36 8.70
C PHE A 19 -0.94 -0.35 8.60
N VAL A 20 -1.07 -1.19 7.58
CA VAL A 20 -2.26 -2.03 7.33
C VAL A 20 -1.77 -3.41 6.96
N GLU A 21 -2.21 -4.40 7.70
CA GLU A 21 -2.00 -5.83 7.44
C GLU A 21 -3.19 -6.62 7.96
N HIS A 22 -3.41 -7.81 7.42
CA HIS A 22 -4.42 -8.73 7.93
C HIS A 22 -3.84 -9.62 9.03
N GLY A 23 -4.68 -9.99 10.01
CA GLY A 23 -4.31 -10.91 11.09
C GLY A 23 -4.30 -10.26 12.47
N PRO A 24 -3.80 -10.95 13.49
CA PRO A 24 -3.77 -10.47 14.87
C PRO A 24 -3.01 -9.15 15.00
N GLY A 25 -3.69 -8.11 15.48
CA GLY A 25 -3.14 -6.76 15.60
C GLY A 25 -3.13 -5.94 14.32
N GLY A 26 -3.43 -6.53 13.16
CA GLY A 26 -3.66 -5.82 11.92
C GLY A 26 -5.07 -5.22 11.86
N MET A 27 -5.23 -4.17 11.07
CA MET A 27 -6.53 -3.47 10.93
C MET A 27 -7.23 -3.77 9.60
N CYS A 28 -6.60 -4.54 8.71
CA CYS A 28 -7.24 -4.95 7.46
C CYS A 28 -8.22 -6.10 7.74
N PRO A 29 -9.50 -5.97 7.42
CA PRO A 29 -10.48 -7.02 7.67
C PRO A 29 -10.35 -8.22 6.70
N PHE A 30 -9.39 -8.19 5.77
CA PHE A 30 -9.17 -9.21 4.75
C PHE A 30 -7.68 -9.32 4.38
N GLU A 31 -7.29 -10.44 3.78
CA GLU A 31 -5.97 -10.59 3.15
C GLU A 31 -5.84 -9.63 1.96
N ILE A 32 -4.67 -8.99 1.86
CA ILE A 32 -4.41 -8.02 0.79
C ILE A 32 -3.98 -8.79 -0.46
N GLU A 33 -4.82 -8.78 -1.50
CA GLU A 33 -4.51 -9.38 -2.79
C GLU A 33 -4.11 -8.36 -3.84
N ARG A 34 -4.51 -7.10 -3.66
CA ARG A 34 -4.18 -6.00 -4.57
C ARG A 34 -4.11 -4.69 -3.82
N VAL A 35 -3.11 -3.87 -4.18
CA VAL A 35 -2.95 -2.49 -3.73
C VAL A 35 -2.94 -1.59 -4.96
N TYR A 36 -3.76 -0.56 -4.98
CA TYR A 36 -3.72 0.42 -6.05
C TYR A 36 -3.93 1.84 -5.51
N TRP A 37 -3.47 2.84 -6.23
CA TRP A 37 -3.64 4.23 -5.86
C TRP A 37 -4.05 5.08 -7.04
N ILE A 38 -4.89 6.06 -6.72
CA ILE A 38 -5.51 7.00 -7.67
C ILE A 38 -4.92 8.37 -7.38
N TYR A 39 -4.43 9.02 -8.40
CA TYR A 39 -3.74 10.32 -8.31
C TYR A 39 -3.93 11.14 -9.58
N ASP A 40 -3.48 12.40 -9.58
CA ASP A 40 -3.63 13.32 -10.70
C ASP A 40 -5.10 13.47 -11.16
N VAL A 41 -6.05 13.43 -10.20
CA VAL A 41 -7.47 13.59 -10.50
C VAL A 41 -7.76 15.08 -10.72
N PRO A 42 -8.21 15.50 -11.93
CA PRO A 42 -8.52 16.90 -12.16
C PRO A 42 -9.68 17.39 -11.29
N ALA A 43 -9.66 18.69 -10.93
CA ALA A 43 -10.71 19.28 -10.13
C ALA A 43 -12.11 19.05 -10.75
N GLY A 44 -13.08 18.71 -9.90
CA GLY A 44 -14.46 18.43 -10.31
C GLY A 44 -14.68 17.08 -11.03
N ARG A 45 -13.63 16.28 -11.22
CA ARG A 45 -13.78 14.93 -11.76
C ARG A 45 -14.16 13.92 -10.69
N VAL A 46 -14.88 12.90 -11.11
CA VAL A 46 -15.35 11.79 -10.29
C VAL A 46 -14.66 10.51 -10.76
N ARG A 47 -14.19 9.70 -9.84
CA ARG A 47 -13.84 8.31 -10.15
C ARG A 47 -15.13 7.51 -10.11
N HIS A 48 -15.54 7.08 -11.31
CA HIS A 48 -16.85 6.51 -11.58
C HIS A 48 -17.30 5.45 -10.59
N GLY A 49 -18.60 5.51 -10.30
CA GLY A 49 -19.26 4.56 -9.42
C GLY A 49 -19.19 3.14 -9.97
N ARG A 50 -18.96 2.21 -9.07
CA ARG A 50 -18.95 0.78 -9.32
C ARG A 50 -19.14 0.02 -8.02
N ALA A 51 -19.54 -1.23 -8.11
CA ALA A 51 -19.42 -2.20 -7.03
C ALA A 51 -18.56 -3.37 -7.50
N LEU A 52 -18.06 -4.15 -6.54
CA LEU A 52 -17.38 -5.41 -6.80
C LEU A 52 -18.21 -6.56 -6.23
N ARG A 53 -18.37 -7.66 -6.96
CA ARG A 53 -19.28 -8.74 -6.57
C ARG A 53 -18.83 -9.47 -5.30
N ARG A 54 -17.53 -9.77 -5.17
CA ARG A 54 -16.95 -10.56 -4.08
C ARG A 54 -15.79 -9.86 -3.37
N THR A 55 -15.19 -8.85 -4.00
CA THR A 55 -14.01 -8.16 -3.48
C THR A 55 -14.41 -7.06 -2.51
N HIS A 56 -13.81 -7.09 -1.33
CA HIS A 56 -13.86 -6.01 -0.34
C HIS A 56 -12.75 -5.02 -0.60
N GLU A 57 -12.97 -3.75 -0.29
CA GLU A 57 -11.96 -2.70 -0.43
C GLU A 57 -11.81 -1.92 0.89
N LEU A 58 -10.61 -1.38 1.13
CA LEU A 58 -10.34 -0.38 2.16
C LEU A 58 -9.72 0.84 1.48
N ILE A 59 -10.40 1.98 1.56
CA ILE A 59 -10.00 3.24 0.91
C ILE A 59 -9.41 4.18 1.94
N VAL A 60 -8.22 4.73 1.66
CA VAL A 60 -7.48 5.65 2.55
C VAL A 60 -7.05 6.89 1.78
N ALA A 61 -7.24 8.07 2.36
CA ALA A 61 -6.67 9.31 1.82
C ALA A 61 -5.20 9.43 2.24
N MET A 62 -4.29 9.21 1.29
CA MET A 62 -2.85 9.27 1.53
C MET A 62 -2.31 10.70 1.53
N SER A 63 -2.95 11.57 0.78
CA SER A 63 -2.67 13.02 0.68
C SER A 63 -3.93 13.74 0.26
N GLY A 64 -4.08 14.98 0.72
CA GLY A 64 -5.24 15.80 0.44
C GLY A 64 -6.52 15.22 1.03
N SER A 65 -7.65 15.54 0.40
CA SER A 65 -8.97 15.08 0.85
C SER A 65 -9.83 14.62 -0.31
N MET A 66 -10.84 13.79 0.00
CA MET A 66 -11.84 13.29 -0.93
C MET A 66 -13.09 12.84 -0.19
N THR A 67 -14.18 12.67 -0.92
CA THR A 67 -15.42 12.08 -0.39
C THR A 67 -15.64 10.71 -1.03
N VAL A 68 -15.80 9.69 -0.20
CA VAL A 68 -16.25 8.36 -0.61
C VAL A 68 -17.76 8.30 -0.43
N ARG A 69 -18.47 8.17 -1.54
CA ARG A 69 -19.91 7.96 -1.54
C ARG A 69 -20.22 6.48 -1.66
N LEU A 70 -20.88 5.93 -0.66
CA LEU A 70 -21.38 4.56 -0.68
C LEU A 70 -22.86 4.55 -1.09
N GLY A 71 -23.26 3.52 -1.84
CA GLY A 71 -24.64 3.29 -2.25
C GLY A 71 -25.05 1.85 -1.99
N TYR A 72 -26.23 1.65 -1.47
CA TYR A 72 -26.76 0.35 -1.07
C TYR A 72 -27.94 -0.06 -1.95
N ALA A 73 -28.20 -1.35 -2.04
CA ALA A 73 -29.32 -1.90 -2.83
C ALA A 73 -30.70 -1.39 -2.40
N ASP A 74 -30.86 -0.97 -1.13
CA ASP A 74 -32.09 -0.37 -0.60
C ASP A 74 -32.26 1.11 -0.98
N GLY A 75 -31.37 1.66 -1.81
CA GLY A 75 -31.39 3.05 -2.28
C GLY A 75 -30.74 4.06 -1.33
N ARG A 76 -30.32 3.65 -0.13
CA ARG A 76 -29.57 4.54 0.77
C ARG A 76 -28.24 4.90 0.17
N THR A 77 -27.79 6.12 0.47
CA THR A 77 -26.45 6.61 0.14
C THR A 77 -25.81 7.23 1.38
N GLU A 78 -24.50 7.19 1.44
CA GLU A 78 -23.73 7.77 2.51
C GLU A 78 -22.47 8.42 1.95
N ASP A 79 -22.18 9.64 2.37
CA ASP A 79 -20.99 10.39 2.01
C ASP A 79 -20.04 10.43 3.21
N ILE A 80 -18.84 9.90 3.03
CA ILE A 80 -17.79 9.86 4.05
C ILE A 80 -16.63 10.72 3.56
N PHE A 81 -16.28 11.75 4.32
CA PHE A 81 -15.19 12.65 3.99
C PHE A 81 -13.87 12.12 4.57
N LEU A 82 -12.89 11.89 3.71
CA LEU A 82 -11.55 11.45 4.07
C LEU A 82 -10.54 12.57 3.85
N ASP A 83 -9.83 12.97 4.91
CA ASP A 83 -8.77 13.96 4.92
C ASP A 83 -7.56 13.54 5.77
N ARG A 84 -7.55 12.28 6.23
CA ARG A 84 -6.54 11.75 7.15
C ARG A 84 -6.04 10.39 6.70
N SER A 85 -4.71 10.21 6.78
CA SER A 85 -4.07 8.96 6.40
C SER A 85 -4.15 7.87 7.50
N ASP A 86 -4.62 8.21 8.71
CA ASP A 86 -4.85 7.27 9.81
C ASP A 86 -6.31 6.80 9.90
N ARG A 87 -7.10 7.02 8.84
CA ARG A 87 -8.49 6.56 8.71
C ARG A 87 -8.76 5.98 7.33
N GLY A 88 -9.62 5.00 7.27
CA GLY A 88 -10.05 4.38 6.02
C GLY A 88 -11.52 4.04 6.01
N VAL A 89 -12.10 3.97 4.82
CA VAL A 89 -13.47 3.54 4.58
C VAL A 89 -13.44 2.10 4.09
N PRO A 90 -13.96 1.14 4.88
CA PRO A 90 -14.17 -0.21 4.42
C PRO A 90 -15.39 -0.24 3.47
N VAL A 91 -15.25 -0.88 2.34
CA VAL A 91 -16.30 -1.07 1.34
C VAL A 91 -16.52 -2.57 1.19
N ALA A 92 -17.69 -3.03 1.63
CA ALA A 92 -18.06 -4.45 1.50
C ALA A 92 -18.33 -4.81 0.03
N ALA A 93 -18.13 -6.08 -0.31
CA ALA A 93 -18.56 -6.61 -1.60
C ALA A 93 -20.05 -6.29 -1.85
N GLY A 94 -20.42 -6.02 -3.10
CA GLY A 94 -21.78 -5.61 -3.48
C GLY A 94 -22.15 -4.17 -3.13
N THR A 95 -21.29 -3.42 -2.47
CA THR A 95 -21.54 -2.01 -2.14
C THR A 95 -21.08 -1.11 -3.28
N TRP A 96 -21.98 -0.27 -3.77
CA TRP A 96 -21.62 0.77 -4.75
C TRP A 96 -20.74 1.82 -4.11
N ARG A 97 -19.67 2.22 -4.79
CA ARG A 97 -18.83 3.31 -4.32
C ARG A 97 -18.41 4.25 -5.42
N GLU A 98 -18.38 5.53 -5.11
CA GLU A 98 -17.83 6.61 -5.92
C GLU A 98 -16.79 7.36 -5.08
N ILE A 99 -15.74 7.90 -5.71
CA ILE A 99 -14.81 8.79 -5.04
C ILE A 99 -14.87 10.13 -5.74
N THR A 100 -15.20 11.17 -4.98
CA THR A 100 -15.48 12.52 -5.49
C THR A 100 -14.76 13.57 -4.66
N GLY A 101 -14.85 14.83 -5.06
CA GLY A 101 -14.37 15.95 -4.24
C GLY A 101 -12.87 15.91 -3.95
N PHE A 102 -12.07 15.35 -4.87
CA PHE A 102 -10.62 15.34 -4.71
C PHE A 102 -10.06 16.76 -4.59
N SER A 103 -9.36 17.02 -3.50
CA SER A 103 -8.56 18.26 -3.38
C SER A 103 -7.34 18.21 -4.30
N THR A 104 -6.67 19.34 -4.49
CA THR A 104 -5.43 19.39 -5.29
C THR A 104 -4.38 18.43 -4.70
N ASN A 105 -3.74 17.64 -5.57
CA ASN A 105 -2.74 16.64 -5.21
C ASN A 105 -3.25 15.54 -4.25
N ALA A 106 -4.55 15.34 -4.18
CA ALA A 106 -5.10 14.23 -3.40
C ALA A 106 -4.71 12.87 -4.03
N VAL A 107 -4.38 11.93 -3.14
CA VAL A 107 -4.07 10.56 -3.51
C VAL A 107 -4.93 9.62 -2.66
N ALA A 108 -5.71 8.77 -3.32
CA ALA A 108 -6.44 7.69 -2.69
C ALA A 108 -5.68 6.37 -2.84
N MET A 109 -5.39 5.69 -1.75
CA MET A 109 -4.92 4.30 -1.77
C MET A 109 -6.11 3.38 -1.51
N VAL A 110 -6.15 2.27 -2.23
CA VAL A 110 -7.17 1.23 -2.06
C VAL A 110 -6.50 -0.13 -1.92
N LEU A 111 -6.83 -0.81 -0.83
CA LEU A 111 -6.49 -2.20 -0.59
C LEU A 111 -7.68 -3.05 -0.98
N ALA A 112 -7.47 -4.18 -1.65
CA ALA A 112 -8.54 -5.05 -2.13
C ALA A 112 -8.27 -6.51 -1.75
N SER A 113 -9.33 -7.22 -1.38
CA SER A 113 -9.31 -8.63 -0.98
C SER A 113 -9.24 -9.61 -2.15
N GLY A 114 -9.32 -9.13 -3.37
CA GLY A 114 -9.29 -9.95 -4.57
C GLY A 114 -8.35 -9.39 -5.63
N PRO A 115 -7.88 -10.27 -6.55
CA PRO A 115 -7.10 -9.84 -7.71
C PRO A 115 -7.94 -8.97 -8.64
N TYR A 116 -7.31 -8.40 -9.65
CA TYR A 116 -8.06 -7.74 -10.72
C TYR A 116 -8.77 -8.79 -11.58
N ASP A 117 -10.09 -8.68 -11.63
CA ASP A 117 -10.96 -9.50 -12.48
C ASP A 117 -12.02 -8.57 -13.06
N PRO A 118 -12.07 -8.34 -14.39
CA PRO A 118 -13.07 -7.46 -15.00
C PRO A 118 -14.51 -7.94 -14.78
N ASP A 119 -14.74 -9.24 -14.58
CA ASP A 119 -16.08 -9.80 -14.37
C ASP A 119 -16.62 -9.54 -12.93
N GLU A 120 -15.75 -9.08 -12.01
CA GLU A 120 -16.12 -8.63 -10.67
C GLU A 120 -16.89 -7.30 -10.66
N TYR A 121 -16.78 -6.49 -11.73
CA TYR A 121 -17.25 -5.12 -11.73
C TYR A 121 -18.74 -5.03 -12.06
N ILE A 122 -19.51 -4.35 -11.22
CA ILE A 122 -20.89 -3.96 -11.43
C ILE A 122 -20.90 -2.47 -11.76
N TYR A 123 -21.35 -2.11 -12.94
CA TYR A 123 -21.42 -0.73 -13.40
C TYR A 123 -22.83 -0.16 -13.43
N ASP A 124 -23.85 -1.00 -13.22
CA ASP A 124 -25.26 -0.60 -13.08
C ASP A 124 -25.74 -0.86 -11.66
N ARG A 125 -26.25 0.17 -11.00
CA ARG A 125 -26.82 0.05 -9.65
C ARG A 125 -28.01 -0.90 -9.57
N ALA A 126 -28.73 -1.10 -10.68
CA ALA A 126 -29.84 -2.05 -10.74
C ALA A 126 -29.40 -3.51 -10.58
N GLU A 127 -28.10 -3.81 -10.82
CA GLU A 127 -27.51 -5.14 -10.66
C GLU A 127 -26.93 -5.38 -9.24
N LEU A 128 -27.07 -4.43 -8.33
CA LEU A 128 -26.53 -4.60 -6.97
C LEU A 128 -27.26 -5.76 -6.27
N PRO A 129 -26.51 -6.68 -5.62
CA PRO A 129 -27.11 -7.78 -4.89
C PRO A 129 -27.97 -7.26 -3.75
N GLN A 130 -29.15 -7.86 -3.56
CA GLN A 130 -29.98 -7.57 -2.40
C GLN A 130 -29.22 -8.00 -1.13
N ARG A 131 -29.44 -7.32 -0.01
CA ARG A 131 -28.69 -7.51 1.24
C ARG A 131 -28.65 -8.96 1.76
N ALA A 132 -29.60 -9.80 1.35
CA ALA A 132 -29.65 -11.23 1.68
C ALA A 132 -28.58 -12.06 0.95
N ASP A 133 -28.04 -11.54 -0.18
CA ASP A 133 -27.06 -12.24 -1.03
C ASP A 133 -25.65 -11.68 -0.82
N ALA A 134 -25.49 -10.64 -0.01
CA ALA A 134 -24.17 -10.09 0.29
C ALA A 134 -23.45 -11.05 1.26
N PRO A 135 -22.26 -11.54 0.95
CA PRO A 135 -21.51 -12.37 1.88
C PRO A 135 -21.24 -11.58 3.17
N ASP A 136 -21.84 -12.05 4.27
CA ASP A 136 -21.54 -11.56 5.62
C ASP A 136 -20.07 -11.86 5.92
N ALA A 137 -19.32 -10.82 6.28
CA ALA A 137 -17.90 -10.81 6.64
C ALA A 137 -16.94 -11.22 5.50
N ALA A 138 -15.78 -10.56 5.46
CA ALA A 138 -14.66 -11.04 4.65
C ALA A 138 -14.44 -12.53 4.99
N PRO A 139 -14.32 -13.41 3.99
CA PRO A 139 -14.06 -14.80 4.27
C PRO A 139 -12.79 -14.90 5.11
N ASP A 140 -12.89 -15.59 6.22
CA ASP A 140 -11.71 -16.04 6.96
C ASP A 140 -10.93 -16.93 5.97
N ALA A 141 -9.88 -16.37 5.36
CA ALA A 141 -9.10 -17.04 4.33
C ALA A 141 -8.22 -18.12 4.95
N GLY A 142 -8.88 -19.12 5.58
CA GLY A 142 -8.30 -20.38 5.93
C GLY A 142 -8.16 -21.34 4.74
N ALA A 143 -8.34 -20.87 3.50
CA ALA A 143 -8.14 -21.68 2.30
C ALA A 143 -6.70 -21.50 1.81
N ALA A 144 -5.94 -22.58 1.96
CA ALA A 144 -4.59 -22.78 1.48
C ALA A 144 -4.37 -22.17 0.08
N HIS A 145 -3.71 -21.03 0.01
CA HIS A 145 -3.01 -20.66 -1.20
C HIS A 145 -1.78 -21.57 -1.29
N SER A 146 -1.87 -22.56 -2.16
CA SER A 146 -0.69 -23.28 -2.61
C SER A 146 0.29 -22.21 -3.08
N ALA A 147 1.45 -22.18 -2.46
CA ALA A 147 2.58 -21.39 -2.91
C ALA A 147 2.83 -21.75 -4.38
N ALA A 148 2.36 -20.91 -5.30
CA ALA A 148 2.87 -20.93 -6.66
C ALA A 148 4.31 -20.45 -6.56
N ALA A 149 5.21 -21.44 -6.48
CA ALA A 149 6.64 -21.28 -6.51
C ALA A 149 7.05 -20.66 -7.84
N GLY A 150 7.17 -19.36 -7.85
CA GLY A 150 7.82 -18.56 -8.87
C GLY A 150 8.97 -17.72 -8.30
N ALA A 151 9.27 -17.90 -7.02
CA ALA A 151 10.51 -17.40 -6.45
C ALA A 151 11.61 -18.40 -6.80
N ALA A 152 12.45 -18.06 -7.78
CA ALA A 152 13.78 -18.66 -7.84
C ALA A 152 14.35 -18.53 -6.41
N ALA A 153 14.72 -19.67 -5.82
CA ALA A 153 15.34 -19.71 -4.51
C ALA A 153 16.61 -18.85 -4.59
N GLU A 154 16.47 -17.57 -4.20
CA GLU A 154 17.62 -16.72 -3.96
C GLU A 154 18.33 -17.38 -2.77
N GLY A 155 19.50 -17.95 -3.05
CA GLY A 155 20.32 -18.59 -2.04
C GLY A 155 20.52 -17.63 -0.86
N HIS A 156 20.83 -18.16 0.32
CA HIS A 156 21.07 -17.43 1.58
C HIS A 156 22.24 -16.42 1.49
N GLY A 157 22.49 -15.82 0.30
CA GLY A 157 23.43 -14.76 0.06
C GLY A 157 22.91 -13.43 0.62
N VAL A 158 23.75 -12.63 1.25
CA VAL A 158 23.48 -11.21 1.51
C VAL A 158 23.37 -10.53 0.16
N ALA A 159 22.26 -9.86 -0.11
CA ALA A 159 22.08 -9.07 -1.30
C ALA A 159 23.11 -7.92 -1.33
N ALA A 160 23.57 -7.54 -2.51
CA ALA A 160 24.41 -6.37 -2.70
C ALA A 160 23.52 -5.11 -2.85
N ALA A 161 24.05 -3.95 -2.49
CA ALA A 161 23.37 -2.67 -2.73
C ALA A 161 23.05 -2.47 -4.23
N GLY A 162 23.82 -3.16 -5.11
CA GLY A 162 23.60 -3.21 -6.55
C GLY A 162 22.38 -4.01 -7.01
N ASP A 163 21.83 -4.87 -6.16
CA ASP A 163 20.64 -5.67 -6.47
C ASP A 163 19.35 -4.86 -6.31
N CYS A 164 19.43 -3.68 -5.66
CA CYS A 164 18.33 -2.72 -5.65
C CYS A 164 18.07 -2.19 -7.06
N ARG A 165 16.81 -2.13 -7.45
CA ARG A 165 16.42 -1.66 -8.79
C ARG A 165 15.10 -0.94 -8.78
N PHE A 166 14.97 0.01 -9.68
CA PHE A 166 13.66 0.58 -9.97
C PHE A 166 12.79 -0.43 -10.74
N ILE A 167 11.51 -0.44 -10.39
CA ILE A 167 10.44 -1.16 -11.08
C ILE A 167 9.44 -0.13 -11.58
N ASP A 168 9.18 -0.10 -12.88
CA ASP A 168 8.09 0.68 -13.45
C ASP A 168 6.79 -0.09 -13.21
N LEU A 169 5.87 0.53 -12.47
CA LEU A 169 4.60 -0.06 -12.08
C LEU A 169 3.53 0.25 -13.14
N PRO A 170 2.60 -0.67 -13.42
CA PRO A 170 1.52 -0.44 -14.38
C PRO A 170 0.77 0.85 -14.08
N ARG A 171 0.69 1.74 -15.06
CA ARG A 171 -0.01 3.01 -14.97
C ARG A 171 -1.12 3.08 -16.01
N GLU A 172 -2.33 3.31 -15.54
CA GLU A 172 -3.48 3.59 -16.38
C GLU A 172 -3.77 5.09 -16.36
N LEU A 173 -3.81 5.69 -17.53
CA LEU A 173 -4.08 7.11 -17.72
C LEU A 173 -5.52 7.31 -18.22
N HIS A 174 -6.30 8.05 -17.47
CA HIS A 174 -7.67 8.38 -17.82
C HIS A 174 -7.93 9.89 -17.71
N ALA A 175 -8.93 10.39 -18.42
CA ALA A 175 -9.34 11.80 -18.35
C ALA A 175 -9.77 12.24 -16.92
N ASN A 176 -10.09 11.31 -16.04
CA ASN A 176 -10.47 11.52 -14.65
C ASN A 176 -9.38 11.10 -13.65
N GLY A 177 -8.10 11.10 -14.08
CA GLY A 177 -6.94 10.83 -13.23
C GLY A 177 -6.21 9.54 -13.59
N SER A 178 -5.07 9.34 -12.94
CA SER A 178 -4.19 8.18 -13.13
C SER A 178 -4.49 7.12 -12.07
N LEU A 179 -4.18 5.86 -12.40
CA LEU A 179 -4.22 4.73 -11.49
C LEU A 179 -2.95 3.90 -11.67
N THR A 180 -2.35 3.47 -10.58
CA THR A 180 -1.26 2.49 -10.55
C THR A 180 -1.66 1.35 -9.64
N ALA A 181 -1.42 0.10 -10.06
CA ALA A 181 -1.84 -1.08 -9.31
C ALA A 181 -0.73 -2.12 -9.20
N VAL A 182 -0.70 -2.79 -8.05
CA VAL A 182 0.13 -3.95 -7.75
C VAL A 182 -0.77 -5.06 -7.22
N GLY A 183 -0.81 -6.20 -7.91
CA GLY A 183 -1.57 -7.38 -7.52
C GLY A 183 -0.64 -8.54 -7.17
N ASN A 184 -1.01 -9.33 -6.19
CA ASN A 184 -0.31 -10.56 -5.86
C ASN A 184 -0.38 -11.53 -7.05
N GLY A 185 0.68 -12.27 -7.27
CA GLY A 185 0.78 -13.20 -8.40
C GLY A 185 0.86 -12.54 -9.78
N SER A 186 0.77 -11.20 -9.90
CA SER A 186 0.81 -10.50 -11.20
C SER A 186 2.20 -10.44 -11.84
N GLY A 187 3.25 -10.71 -11.08
CA GLY A 187 4.64 -10.55 -11.52
C GLY A 187 5.12 -9.11 -11.63
N THR A 188 4.29 -8.12 -11.29
CA THR A 188 4.67 -6.70 -11.30
C THR A 188 5.82 -6.42 -10.33
N ILE A 189 5.76 -7.01 -9.14
CA ILE A 189 6.84 -7.00 -8.16
C ILE A 189 7.22 -8.44 -7.81
N PRO A 190 8.45 -8.71 -7.31
CA PRO A 190 8.96 -10.08 -7.15
C PRO A 190 8.49 -10.76 -5.85
N PHE A 191 7.36 -10.36 -5.29
CA PHE A 191 6.76 -10.97 -4.10
C PHE A 191 5.28 -10.60 -3.97
N ASP A 192 4.54 -11.37 -3.18
CA ASP A 192 3.18 -11.05 -2.78
C ASP A 192 3.19 -10.07 -1.60
N VAL A 193 2.32 -9.06 -1.66
CA VAL A 193 2.19 -8.06 -0.61
C VAL A 193 1.45 -8.65 0.58
N ARG A 194 2.11 -8.67 1.75
CA ARG A 194 1.54 -9.14 3.01
C ARG A 194 1.24 -8.01 3.99
N ARG A 195 1.95 -6.88 3.86
CA ARG A 195 1.75 -5.69 4.66
C ARG A 195 2.02 -4.45 3.82
N VAL A 196 1.25 -3.41 4.12
CA VAL A 196 1.44 -2.07 3.59
C VAL A 196 1.68 -1.13 4.76
N PHE A 197 2.71 -0.30 4.68
CA PHE A 197 2.86 0.82 5.62
C PHE A 197 3.31 2.07 4.87
N TYR A 198 3.12 3.21 5.50
CA TYR A 198 3.45 4.48 4.86
C TYR A 198 3.94 5.51 5.88
N LEU A 199 4.85 6.36 5.40
CA LEU A 199 5.44 7.45 6.13
C LEU A 199 4.89 8.76 5.57
N TYR A 200 4.49 9.65 6.45
CA TYR A 200 3.90 10.94 6.08
C TYR A 200 4.18 11.98 7.17
N ASP A 201 3.97 13.26 6.85
CA ASP A 201 4.28 14.38 7.74
C ASP A 201 5.73 14.35 8.27
N VAL A 202 6.65 13.86 7.43
CA VAL A 202 8.07 13.80 7.80
C VAL A 202 8.65 15.20 7.71
N PRO A 203 9.18 15.76 8.84
CA PRO A 203 9.79 17.09 8.83
C PRO A 203 11.03 17.14 7.95
N ALA A 204 11.33 18.31 7.39
CA ALA A 204 12.57 18.54 6.67
C ALA A 204 13.78 18.23 7.56
N GLY A 205 14.73 17.46 7.02
CA GLY A 205 15.95 17.05 7.72
C GLY A 205 15.76 15.87 8.67
N ALA A 206 14.56 15.28 8.77
CA ALA A 206 14.37 14.06 9.53
C ALA A 206 14.68 12.83 8.68
N ASP A 207 15.30 11.82 9.32
CA ASP A 207 15.58 10.51 8.74
C ASP A 207 14.56 9.49 9.22
N ARG A 208 14.16 8.58 8.33
CA ARG A 208 13.26 7.46 8.62
C ARG A 208 13.92 6.13 8.20
N GLY A 209 13.40 5.03 8.72
CA GLY A 209 13.95 3.71 8.46
C GLY A 209 15.07 3.39 9.44
N GLY A 210 16.30 3.26 9.00
CA GLY A 210 17.43 2.91 9.86
C GLY A 210 17.34 1.50 10.41
N HIS A 211 17.15 0.51 9.51
CA HIS A 211 17.13 -0.92 9.85
C HIS A 211 17.39 -1.79 8.62
N SER A 212 17.62 -3.05 8.86
CA SER A 212 17.66 -4.12 7.86
C SER A 212 16.64 -5.21 8.23
N HIS A 213 16.28 -6.04 7.28
CA HIS A 213 15.40 -7.20 7.46
C HIS A 213 16.16 -8.50 7.19
N TYR A 214 15.85 -9.53 7.97
CA TYR A 214 16.38 -10.87 7.70
C TYR A 214 15.67 -11.53 6.50
N GLU A 215 14.34 -11.36 6.40
CA GLU A 215 13.51 -12.05 5.42
C GLU A 215 12.71 -11.08 4.53
N ALA A 216 12.17 -9.99 5.07
CA ALA A 216 11.31 -9.10 4.31
C ALA A 216 12.03 -8.42 3.15
N ARG A 217 11.36 -8.41 2.02
CA ARG A 217 11.67 -7.63 0.81
C ARG A 217 10.70 -6.47 0.72
N GLU A 218 11.16 -5.35 0.18
CA GLU A 218 10.35 -4.14 0.12
C GLU A 218 10.29 -3.58 -1.30
N VAL A 219 9.17 -2.93 -1.62
CA VAL A 219 9.06 -1.98 -2.72
C VAL A 219 8.60 -0.65 -2.15
N ILE A 220 9.41 0.40 -2.31
CA ILE A 220 9.13 1.75 -1.81
C ILE A 220 8.71 2.65 -2.98
N VAL A 221 7.63 3.41 -2.81
CA VAL A 221 7.06 4.31 -3.83
C VAL A 221 6.83 5.69 -3.23
N ALA A 222 7.19 6.75 -3.94
CA ALA A 222 6.79 8.11 -3.60
C ALA A 222 5.39 8.37 -4.18
N LEU A 223 4.35 8.31 -3.33
CA LEU A 223 2.98 8.61 -3.74
C LEU A 223 2.80 10.10 -4.04
N THR A 224 3.41 10.95 -3.22
CA THR A 224 3.49 12.40 -3.40
C THR A 224 4.88 12.90 -3.02
N GLY A 225 5.28 14.05 -3.57
CA GLY A 225 6.57 14.65 -3.28
C GLY A 225 7.76 13.80 -3.73
N SER A 226 8.85 13.93 -2.98
CA SER A 226 10.09 13.20 -3.23
C SER A 226 10.84 12.93 -1.94
N PHE A 227 11.67 11.89 -1.94
CA PHE A 227 12.64 11.56 -0.89
C PHE A 227 13.73 10.68 -1.45
N ASP A 228 14.80 10.54 -0.70
CA ASP A 228 15.90 9.64 -1.04
C ASP A 228 15.82 8.37 -0.19
N VAL A 229 16.21 7.24 -0.78
CA VAL A 229 16.46 5.97 -0.09
C VAL A 229 17.94 5.67 -0.21
N VAL A 230 18.59 5.54 0.93
CA VAL A 230 19.98 5.13 1.04
C VAL A 230 20.02 3.67 1.46
N VAL A 231 20.70 2.83 0.68
CA VAL A 231 20.88 1.40 0.97
C VAL A 231 22.35 1.09 1.13
N ASP A 232 22.68 0.19 2.06
CA ASP A 232 24.03 -0.17 2.44
C ASP A 232 24.10 -1.70 2.64
N ASP A 233 25.09 -2.35 2.00
CA ASP A 233 25.34 -3.79 2.16
C ASP A 233 26.53 -4.07 3.10
N GLY A 234 27.08 -3.03 3.73
CA GLY A 234 28.26 -3.08 4.59
C GLY A 234 29.60 -2.91 3.82
N ARG A 235 29.55 -2.73 2.49
CA ARG A 235 30.70 -2.49 1.61
C ARG A 235 30.46 -1.34 0.64
N ASP A 236 29.26 -1.29 0.05
CA ASP A 236 28.82 -0.30 -0.92
C ASP A 236 27.56 0.40 -0.42
N VAL A 237 27.49 1.70 -0.63
CA VAL A 237 26.34 2.55 -0.26
C VAL A 237 25.79 3.19 -1.52
N ARG A 238 24.48 3.02 -1.74
CA ARG A 238 23.79 3.62 -2.88
C ARG A 238 22.64 4.48 -2.45
N ARG A 239 22.42 5.57 -3.19
CA ARG A 239 21.32 6.50 -3.00
C ARG A 239 20.41 6.49 -4.21
N PHE A 240 19.10 6.44 -3.95
CA PHE A 240 18.05 6.43 -4.97
C PHE A 240 17.04 7.52 -4.65
N THR A 241 16.76 8.43 -5.58
CA THR A 241 15.72 9.45 -5.42
C THR A 241 14.39 8.93 -5.97
N LEU A 242 13.36 8.93 -5.14
CA LEU A 242 12.00 8.56 -5.49
C LEU A 242 11.14 9.81 -5.59
N ASN A 243 10.42 9.96 -6.71
CA ASN A 243 9.58 11.12 -6.99
C ASN A 243 8.45 10.83 -7.99
N ARG A 244 8.09 9.56 -8.17
CA ARG A 244 7.07 9.13 -9.12
C ARG A 244 6.14 8.08 -8.49
N PRO A 245 4.80 8.27 -8.56
CA PRO A 245 3.85 7.33 -7.99
C PRO A 245 3.69 6.02 -8.80
N PHE A 246 4.30 5.94 -9.97
CA PHE A 246 4.28 4.76 -10.84
C PHE A 246 5.67 4.10 -11.00
N ARG A 247 6.58 4.40 -10.09
CA ARG A 247 7.93 3.81 -10.08
C ARG A 247 8.34 3.48 -8.66
N GLY A 248 8.54 2.21 -8.38
CA GLY A 248 8.97 1.71 -7.08
C GLY A 248 10.44 1.35 -7.06
N LEU A 249 11.09 1.45 -5.91
CA LEU A 249 12.42 0.91 -5.64
C LEU A 249 12.27 -0.43 -4.94
N TYR A 250 12.69 -1.50 -5.60
CA TYR A 250 12.82 -2.83 -4.98
C TYR A 250 14.09 -2.89 -4.14
N ILE A 251 13.94 -3.36 -2.91
CA ILE A 251 15.01 -3.59 -1.95
C ILE A 251 14.93 -5.05 -1.50
N PRO A 252 15.93 -5.87 -1.82
CA PRO A 252 16.01 -7.24 -1.32
C PRO A 252 16.32 -7.26 0.19
N ARG A 253 16.10 -8.42 0.82
CA ARG A 253 16.44 -8.63 2.23
C ARG A 253 17.93 -8.45 2.52
N GLY A 254 18.26 -8.19 3.77
CA GLY A 254 19.64 -8.16 4.25
C GLY A 254 20.37 -6.86 4.02
N LEU A 255 19.75 -5.83 3.45
CA LEU A 255 20.33 -4.51 3.26
C LEU A 255 19.89 -3.56 4.38
N TRP A 256 20.80 -2.75 4.86
CA TRP A 256 20.46 -1.59 5.71
C TRP A 256 19.89 -0.50 4.85
N ARG A 257 18.75 0.07 5.25
CA ARG A 257 18.16 1.18 4.50
C ARG A 257 17.71 2.32 5.41
N THR A 258 17.91 3.56 4.94
CA THR A 258 17.38 4.79 5.52
C THR A 258 16.67 5.59 4.44
N LEU A 259 15.69 6.39 4.86
CA LEU A 259 14.99 7.35 4.00
C LEU A 259 15.26 8.74 4.54
N ASP A 260 15.69 9.65 3.68
CA ASP A 260 16.02 11.03 4.04
C ASP A 260 15.58 12.02 2.95
N ASN A 261 15.89 13.29 3.11
CA ASN A 261 15.67 14.34 2.13
C ASN A 261 14.22 14.44 1.65
N PHE A 262 13.26 14.28 2.57
CA PHE A 262 11.84 14.40 2.27
C PHE A 262 11.46 15.82 1.85
N SER A 263 10.79 15.97 0.71
CA SER A 263 10.12 17.22 0.34
C SER A 263 8.87 17.44 1.19
N GLY A 264 8.41 18.68 1.30
CA GLY A 264 7.19 18.99 2.04
C GLY A 264 5.98 18.20 1.48
N GLY A 265 5.22 17.55 2.37
CA GLY A 265 4.05 16.75 2.00
C GLY A 265 4.37 15.44 1.26
N ALA A 266 5.63 14.98 1.29
CA ALA A 266 5.98 13.68 0.72
C ALA A 266 5.34 12.54 1.50
N VAL A 267 4.84 11.54 0.77
CA VAL A 267 4.30 10.30 1.31
C VAL A 267 5.05 9.13 0.70
N ALA A 268 5.72 8.35 1.56
CA ALA A 268 6.40 7.13 1.17
C ALA A 268 5.50 5.92 1.46
N LEU A 269 5.08 5.21 0.42
CA LEU A 269 4.38 3.93 0.51
C LEU A 269 5.41 2.82 0.48
N VAL A 270 5.28 1.85 1.39
CA VAL A 270 6.13 0.65 1.44
C VAL A 270 5.25 -0.59 1.39
N LEU A 271 5.49 -1.41 0.37
CA LEU A 271 4.89 -2.73 0.19
C LEU A 271 5.91 -3.77 0.67
N THR A 272 5.51 -4.72 1.52
CA THR A 272 6.43 -5.72 2.08
C THR A 272 5.95 -7.14 1.82
N SER A 273 6.91 -8.05 1.63
CA SER A 273 6.66 -9.47 1.42
C SER A 273 6.23 -10.22 2.69
N GLU A 274 6.48 -9.63 3.87
CA GLU A 274 6.23 -10.27 5.16
C GLU A 274 5.30 -9.41 6.02
N ARG A 275 4.53 -10.04 6.89
CA ARG A 275 3.82 -9.38 7.98
C ARG A 275 4.82 -8.85 8.99
N PHE A 276 4.37 -7.95 9.87
CA PHE A 276 5.23 -7.42 10.91
C PHE A 276 5.72 -8.53 11.86
N SER A 277 7.02 -8.60 12.01
CA SER A 277 7.68 -9.42 13.05
C SER A 277 8.89 -8.65 13.55
N GLU A 278 8.95 -8.34 14.84
CA GLU A 278 10.12 -7.67 15.43
C GLU A 278 11.39 -8.53 15.27
N ALA A 279 11.24 -9.86 15.25
CA ALA A 279 12.34 -10.78 15.04
C ALA A 279 12.99 -10.68 13.64
N ASP A 280 12.28 -10.12 12.66
CA ASP A 280 12.79 -9.87 11.31
C ASP A 280 13.66 -8.62 11.22
N TYR A 281 13.63 -7.74 12.25
CA TYR A 281 14.36 -6.46 12.20
C TYR A 281 15.77 -6.55 12.78
N VAL A 282 16.72 -5.97 12.07
CA VAL A 282 18.04 -5.59 12.60
C VAL A 282 18.06 -4.08 12.79
N ARG A 283 17.85 -3.61 14.04
CA ARG A 283 17.70 -2.17 14.35
C ARG A 283 19.00 -1.48 14.73
N SER A 284 20.07 -2.23 14.94
CA SER A 284 21.40 -1.69 15.23
C SER A 284 22.29 -1.80 14.01
N TYR A 285 22.84 -0.66 13.56
CA TYR A 285 23.81 -0.63 12.45
C TYR A 285 25.10 -1.39 12.79
N GLU A 286 25.53 -1.35 14.06
CA GLU A 286 26.66 -2.15 14.54
C GLU A 286 26.38 -3.65 14.37
N ARG A 287 25.16 -4.11 14.75
CA ARG A 287 24.75 -5.50 14.56
C ARG A 287 24.73 -5.87 13.09
N PHE A 288 24.18 -4.99 12.25
CA PHE A 288 24.16 -5.19 10.80
C PHE A 288 25.59 -5.36 10.23
N THR A 289 26.53 -4.49 10.58
CA THR A 289 27.92 -4.58 10.09
C THR A 289 28.64 -5.85 10.60
N GLN A 290 28.32 -6.35 11.79
CA GLN A 290 28.82 -7.64 12.26
C GLN A 290 28.31 -8.82 11.44
N LEU A 291 27.03 -8.75 10.97
CA LEU A 291 26.42 -9.80 10.15
C LEU A 291 27.02 -9.81 8.72
N THR A 292 27.31 -8.64 8.16
CA THR A 292 27.86 -8.50 6.80
C THR A 292 29.36 -8.81 6.72
N ARG A 293 30.12 -8.60 7.80
CA ARG A 293 31.57 -8.88 7.86
C ARG A 293 31.91 -10.37 8.07
N ARG A 294 30.96 -11.19 8.53
CA ARG A 294 31.19 -12.62 8.78
C ARG A 294 31.12 -13.49 7.52
N LYS A 295 30.95 -12.87 6.37
CA LYS A 295 30.94 -13.50 5.04
C LYS A 295 32.04 -12.94 4.17
#